data_09cc00a7f4b977747f129ce05e620f7c
#
_entry.id   09cc00a7f4b977747f129ce05e620f7c
#
_cell.length_a   1.000
_cell.length_b   1.000
_cell.length_c   1.000
_cell.angle_alpha   90.00
_cell.angle_beta   90.00
_cell.angle_gamma   90.00
#
_symmetry.space_group_name_H-M   'P 1'
#
loop_
_entity.id
_entity.type
_entity.pdbx_description
1 polymer ?
#
loop_
_entity_poly.entity_id
_entity_poly.type
_entity_poly.pdbx_seq_one_letter_code
_entity_poly.pdbx_strand_id
1 'polypeptide(L)'
;MKALVLLSGCGVFDGSEIHESVSTLICLRKNSIEYECTSPNIDVHHVINHTNGNEINDKRNVLIESSRISRGKITDLSIIEYEKFECLIIPGGFGVAKNLSSWAFKEVDCTIHPDVKKLILHFFDLKKPILSLCVSPTIVAKSLINKAKDLKLTIGSTQHVSEYNISEFQTALKQMDVNTINCSIKEVCVDKKNRVIS
;
A
#
# COMPACT_ATOMS: atom_id res chain seq x y z
N MET A 1 12.70 -8.86 -15.17
CA MET A 1 11.81 -7.89 -14.52
C MET A 1 12.11 -7.90 -13.02
N LYS A 2 12.24 -6.73 -12.41
CA LYS A 2 12.52 -6.57 -10.98
C LYS A 2 11.46 -5.68 -10.34
N ALA A 3 10.81 -6.16 -9.27
CA ALA A 3 9.77 -5.45 -8.55
C ALA A 3 10.31 -4.78 -7.28
N LEU A 4 9.78 -3.63 -6.92
CA LEU A 4 9.94 -3.02 -5.61
C LEU A 4 8.69 -3.25 -4.78
N VAL A 5 8.85 -3.79 -3.58
CA VAL A 5 7.75 -4.03 -2.64
C VAL A 5 7.89 -3.07 -1.47
N LEU A 6 6.93 -2.14 -1.35
CA LEU A 6 6.87 -1.18 -0.26
C LEU A 6 6.10 -1.77 0.93
N LEU A 7 6.78 -1.94 2.06
CA LEU A 7 6.21 -2.42 3.31
C LEU A 7 6.00 -1.26 4.30
N SER A 8 5.12 -1.46 5.27
CA SER A 8 4.69 -0.44 6.24
C SER A 8 4.76 -0.90 7.70
N GLY A 9 5.59 -1.89 8.01
CA GLY A 9 5.66 -2.60 9.29
C GLY A 9 5.28 -4.06 9.14
N CYS A 10 4.88 -4.73 10.23
CA CYS A 10 4.52 -6.14 10.24
C CYS A 10 3.33 -6.39 11.16
N GLY A 11 2.15 -6.66 10.58
CA GLY A 11 0.90 -6.91 11.27
C GLY A 11 -0.25 -6.07 10.73
N VAL A 12 -1.45 -6.66 10.60
CA VAL A 12 -2.59 -6.00 9.94
C VAL A 12 -3.01 -4.71 10.63
N PHE A 13 -2.94 -4.61 11.96
CA PHE A 13 -3.46 -3.45 12.69
C PHE A 13 -2.48 -2.29 12.81
N ASP A 14 -1.18 -2.50 12.65
CA ASP A 14 -0.14 -1.48 12.83
C ASP A 14 0.99 -1.50 11.80
N GLY A 15 0.92 -2.44 10.84
CA GLY A 15 1.93 -2.61 9.80
C GLY A 15 1.33 -3.11 8.49
N SER A 16 2.17 -3.80 7.71
CA SER A 16 1.73 -4.51 6.50
C SER A 16 0.93 -5.75 6.88
N GLU A 17 -0.13 -6.03 6.12
CA GLU A 17 -0.85 -7.28 6.23
C GLU A 17 0.08 -8.44 5.82
N ILE A 18 0.27 -9.42 6.73
CA ILE A 18 1.31 -10.44 6.59
C ILE A 18 1.00 -11.40 5.45
N HIS A 19 -0.27 -11.85 5.32
CA HIS A 19 -0.67 -12.82 4.29
C HIS A 19 -0.56 -12.20 2.88
N GLU A 20 -0.99 -10.95 2.71
CA GLU A 20 -0.85 -10.24 1.45
C GLU A 20 0.61 -10.05 1.06
N SER A 21 1.43 -9.62 2.02
CA SER A 21 2.84 -9.40 1.82
C SER A 21 3.57 -10.69 1.44
N VAL A 22 3.40 -11.75 2.21
CA VAL A 22 4.05 -13.05 1.97
C VAL A 22 3.55 -13.67 0.66
N SER A 23 2.24 -13.62 0.39
CA SER A 23 1.66 -14.13 -0.87
C SER A 23 2.22 -13.36 -2.08
N THR A 24 2.39 -12.04 -1.96
CA THR A 24 3.05 -11.22 -2.98
C THR A 24 4.47 -11.71 -3.26
N LEU A 25 5.30 -11.88 -2.22
CA LEU A 25 6.69 -12.35 -2.39
C LEU A 25 6.76 -13.75 -3.00
N ILE A 26 5.87 -14.67 -2.58
CA ILE A 26 5.76 -16.02 -3.14
C ILE A 26 5.36 -15.96 -4.62
N CYS A 27 4.36 -15.13 -4.95
CA CYS A 27 3.86 -14.98 -6.31
C CYS A 27 4.95 -14.45 -7.25
N LEU A 28 5.70 -13.45 -6.82
CA LEU A 28 6.84 -12.92 -7.56
C LEU A 28 7.89 -14.01 -7.84
N ARG A 29 8.26 -14.78 -6.83
CA ARG A 29 9.22 -15.88 -6.99
C ARG A 29 8.72 -16.98 -7.92
N LYS A 30 7.46 -17.40 -7.79
CA LYS A 30 6.85 -18.40 -8.68
C LYS A 30 6.88 -17.98 -10.15
N ASN A 31 6.79 -16.68 -10.42
CA ASN A 31 6.83 -16.12 -11.77
C ASN A 31 8.24 -15.68 -12.20
N SER A 32 9.30 -16.08 -11.49
CA SER A 32 10.70 -15.72 -11.80
C SER A 32 10.92 -14.21 -11.85
N ILE A 33 10.17 -13.45 -11.06
CA ILE A 33 10.32 -12.00 -10.90
C ILE A 33 11.22 -11.73 -9.69
N GLU A 34 12.34 -11.08 -9.92
CA GLU A 34 13.19 -10.59 -8.85
C GLU A 34 12.49 -9.47 -8.09
N TYR A 35 12.77 -9.34 -6.79
CA TYR A 35 12.24 -8.25 -6.00
C TYR A 35 13.21 -7.78 -4.90
N GLU A 36 13.04 -6.53 -4.52
CA GLU A 36 13.57 -5.97 -3.29
C GLU A 36 12.44 -5.39 -2.46
N CYS A 37 12.58 -5.46 -1.14
CA CYS A 37 11.66 -4.81 -0.20
C CYS A 37 12.27 -3.48 0.26
N THR A 38 11.38 -2.51 0.48
CA THR A 38 11.72 -1.20 1.05
C THR A 38 10.67 -0.77 2.06
N SER A 39 11.05 0.12 2.95
CA SER A 39 10.17 0.71 3.96
C SER A 39 10.81 2.00 4.48
N PRO A 40 10.03 3.01 4.89
CA PRO A 40 10.59 4.18 5.55
C PRO A 40 11.15 3.81 6.93
N ASN A 41 12.23 4.47 7.32
CA ASN A 41 12.87 4.32 8.63
C ASN A 41 12.27 5.32 9.62
N ILE A 42 11.08 5.04 10.08
CA ILE A 42 10.30 5.88 11.00
C ILE A 42 9.70 5.06 12.13
N ASP A 43 9.23 5.73 13.17
CA ASP A 43 8.49 5.06 14.24
C ASP A 43 7.12 4.59 13.77
N VAL A 44 6.68 3.43 14.28
CA VAL A 44 5.30 2.94 14.13
C VAL A 44 4.37 3.87 14.89
N HIS A 45 3.31 4.33 14.24
CA HIS A 45 2.40 5.33 14.83
C HIS A 45 1.66 4.81 16.07
N HIS A 46 1.08 3.60 15.99
CA HIS A 46 0.44 2.91 17.11
C HIS A 46 0.93 1.47 17.12
N VAL A 47 1.43 0.99 18.22
CA VAL A 47 1.79 -0.43 18.41
C VAL A 47 0.58 -1.15 18.99
N ILE A 48 0.07 -2.14 18.26
CA ILE A 48 -1.19 -2.83 18.59
C ILE A 48 -0.93 -4.27 19.03
N ASN A 49 -1.55 -4.65 20.15
CA ASN A 49 -1.64 -6.05 20.53
C ASN A 49 -2.67 -6.76 19.64
N HIS A 50 -2.19 -7.56 18.70
CA HIS A 50 -3.04 -8.25 17.73
C HIS A 50 -3.98 -9.31 18.33
N THR A 51 -3.79 -9.70 19.60
CA THR A 51 -4.70 -10.66 20.27
C THR A 51 -5.99 -10.03 20.75
N ASN A 52 -6.01 -8.71 20.96
CA ASN A 52 -7.18 -8.00 21.51
C ASN A 52 -7.47 -6.64 20.85
N GLY A 53 -6.63 -6.20 19.91
CA GLY A 53 -6.78 -4.94 19.19
C GLY A 53 -6.41 -3.68 19.99
N ASN A 54 -5.94 -3.82 21.22
CA ASN A 54 -5.59 -2.67 22.06
C ASN A 54 -4.22 -2.11 21.73
N GLU A 55 -4.08 -0.80 21.83
CA GLU A 55 -2.78 -0.15 21.79
C GLU A 55 -1.96 -0.51 23.03
N ILE A 56 -0.68 -0.74 22.85
CA ILE A 56 0.29 -0.99 23.90
C ILE A 56 1.37 0.10 23.90
N ASN A 57 1.80 0.49 25.11
CA ASN A 57 2.87 1.46 25.26
C ASN A 57 4.23 0.85 24.95
N ASP A 58 4.51 0.66 23.66
CA ASP A 58 5.77 0.15 23.14
C ASP A 58 6.25 1.05 21.99
N LYS A 59 7.54 1.00 21.68
CA LYS A 59 8.12 1.72 20.54
C LYS A 59 8.68 0.73 19.56
N ARG A 60 8.22 0.81 18.32
CA ARG A 60 8.71 -0.01 17.21
C ARG A 60 9.04 0.86 16.01
N ASN A 61 9.92 0.39 15.18
CA ASN A 61 10.33 1.07 13.96
C ASN A 61 9.79 0.34 12.73
N VAL A 62 9.21 1.08 11.80
CA VAL A 62 8.54 0.53 10.61
C VAL A 62 9.48 -0.30 9.75
N LEU A 63 10.71 0.17 9.52
CA LEU A 63 11.72 -0.56 8.74
C LEU A 63 12.13 -1.86 9.44
N ILE A 64 12.36 -1.81 10.75
CA ILE A 64 12.73 -2.99 11.55
C ILE A 64 11.61 -4.03 11.54
N GLU A 65 10.36 -3.61 11.75
CA GLU A 65 9.21 -4.52 11.69
C GLU A 65 9.00 -5.10 10.28
N SER A 66 9.11 -4.26 9.23
CA SER A 66 9.04 -4.72 7.83
C SER A 66 10.11 -5.77 7.50
N SER A 67 11.28 -5.68 8.14
CA SER A 67 12.37 -6.63 7.94
C SER A 67 12.03 -8.07 8.37
N ARG A 68 11.05 -8.25 9.24
CA ARG A 68 10.54 -9.58 9.64
C ARG A 68 9.91 -10.30 8.45
N ILE A 69 9.12 -9.60 7.64
CA ILE A 69 8.49 -10.13 6.42
C ILE A 69 9.55 -10.46 5.36
N SER A 70 10.50 -9.55 5.14
CA SER A 70 11.57 -9.71 4.13
C SER A 70 12.75 -10.55 4.60
N ARG A 71 12.71 -11.07 5.84
CA ARG A 71 13.79 -11.85 6.46
C ARG A 71 15.12 -11.11 6.46
N GLY A 72 15.09 -9.84 6.86
CA GLY A 72 16.25 -8.95 6.94
C GLY A 72 16.72 -8.37 5.61
N LYS A 73 16.15 -8.77 4.47
CA LYS A 73 16.50 -8.25 3.15
C LYS A 73 15.61 -7.07 2.78
N ILE A 74 15.92 -5.91 3.34
CA ILE A 74 15.15 -4.69 3.13
C ILE A 74 16.10 -3.48 3.08
N THR A 75 15.76 -2.49 2.29
CA THR A 75 16.51 -1.24 2.15
C THR A 75 15.63 -0.09 2.63
N ASP A 76 16.23 0.86 3.36
CA ASP A 76 15.55 2.10 3.73
C ASP A 76 15.08 2.85 2.47
N LEU A 77 13.83 3.31 2.50
CA LEU A 77 13.21 4.00 1.37
C LEU A 77 13.95 5.28 0.97
N SER A 78 14.62 5.93 1.91
CA SER A 78 15.35 7.18 1.67
C SER A 78 16.59 7.03 0.78
N ILE A 79 17.15 5.81 0.70
CA ILE A 79 18.40 5.53 -0.04
C ILE A 79 18.22 4.55 -1.20
N ILE A 80 16.99 4.06 -1.46
CA ILE A 80 16.77 3.10 -2.53
C ILE A 80 16.81 3.78 -3.90
N GLU A 81 17.45 3.13 -4.86
CA GLU A 81 17.50 3.59 -6.27
C GLU A 81 16.29 3.05 -7.04
N TYR A 82 15.32 3.93 -7.32
CA TYR A 82 14.03 3.54 -7.94
C TYR A 82 14.17 3.09 -9.39
N GLU A 83 15.18 3.55 -10.10
CA GLU A 83 15.37 3.40 -11.56
C GLU A 83 15.49 1.94 -11.97
N LYS A 84 16.07 1.11 -11.09
CA LYS A 84 16.33 -0.31 -11.36
C LYS A 84 15.11 -1.23 -11.26
N PHE A 85 13.93 -0.68 -10.90
CA PHE A 85 12.70 -1.46 -10.77
C PHE A 85 11.71 -1.14 -11.89
N GLU A 86 10.99 -2.16 -12.35
CA GLU A 86 10.01 -2.05 -13.42
C GLU A 86 8.57 -1.98 -12.92
N CYS A 87 8.30 -2.31 -11.67
CA CYS A 87 6.99 -2.14 -11.04
C CYS A 87 7.11 -1.88 -9.54
N LEU A 88 6.09 -1.24 -8.98
CA LEU A 88 5.90 -1.02 -7.56
C LEU A 88 4.72 -1.86 -7.07
N ILE A 89 4.88 -2.53 -5.93
CA ILE A 89 3.81 -3.28 -5.27
C ILE A 89 3.69 -2.79 -3.83
N ILE A 90 2.48 -2.49 -3.41
CA ILE A 90 2.16 -1.98 -2.08
C ILE A 90 1.12 -2.91 -1.46
N PRO A 91 1.53 -3.90 -0.63
CA PRO A 91 0.60 -4.67 0.18
C PRO A 91 -0.20 -3.78 1.13
N GLY A 92 -1.35 -4.27 1.59
CA GLY A 92 -2.18 -3.51 2.51
C GLY A 92 -1.75 -3.61 3.98
N GLY A 93 -2.75 -3.51 4.84
CA GLY A 93 -2.60 -3.41 6.29
C GLY A 93 -2.69 -1.97 6.79
N PHE A 94 -3.09 -1.79 8.04
CA PHE A 94 -3.29 -0.45 8.60
C PHE A 94 -2.00 0.37 8.73
N GLY A 95 -0.82 -0.24 8.62
CA GLY A 95 0.44 0.50 8.51
C GLY A 95 0.48 1.43 7.30
N VAL A 96 -0.18 1.08 6.18
CA VAL A 96 -0.33 1.98 5.04
C VAL A 96 -1.10 3.25 5.43
N ALA A 97 -2.18 3.08 6.19
CA ALA A 97 -3.05 4.18 6.60
C ALA A 97 -2.53 4.98 7.80
N LYS A 98 -1.61 4.42 8.59
CA LYS A 98 -1.09 5.02 9.83
C LYS A 98 0.37 5.45 9.75
N ASN A 99 1.22 4.66 9.07
CA ASN A 99 2.67 4.88 9.01
C ASN A 99 3.10 5.55 7.68
N LEU A 100 2.54 5.09 6.54
CA LEU A 100 2.86 5.67 5.23
C LEU A 100 2.03 6.91 4.91
N SER A 101 0.97 7.13 5.67
CA SER A 101 0.06 8.26 5.52
C SER A 101 -0.65 8.58 6.83
N SER A 102 -1.42 9.65 6.85
CA SER A 102 -2.37 9.96 7.92
C SER A 102 -3.81 9.58 7.56
N TRP A 103 -4.01 8.66 6.60
CA TRP A 103 -5.33 8.27 6.11
C TRP A 103 -6.27 7.80 7.21
N ALA A 104 -5.79 6.97 8.14
CA ALA A 104 -6.59 6.45 9.25
C ALA A 104 -7.19 7.54 10.17
N PHE A 105 -6.69 8.76 10.10
CA PHE A 105 -7.07 9.87 10.99
C PHE A 105 -7.72 11.04 10.25
N LYS A 106 -7.45 11.18 8.95
CA LYS A 106 -7.84 12.37 8.17
C LYS A 106 -8.48 12.02 6.83
N GLU A 107 -8.62 10.74 6.50
CA GLU A 107 -9.23 10.28 5.25
C GLU A 107 -8.75 11.08 4.02
N VAL A 108 -9.69 11.73 3.33
CA VAL A 108 -9.38 12.53 2.12
C VAL A 108 -8.44 13.71 2.37
N ASP A 109 -8.39 14.23 3.60
CA ASP A 109 -7.50 15.33 3.98
C ASP A 109 -6.13 14.84 4.47
N CYS A 110 -5.84 13.55 4.30
CA CYS A 110 -4.58 12.95 4.72
C CYS A 110 -3.37 13.54 3.97
N THR A 111 -2.23 13.39 4.62
CA THR A 111 -0.91 13.58 4.04
C THR A 111 -0.25 12.23 3.79
N ILE A 112 0.55 12.12 2.74
CA ILE A 112 1.35 10.94 2.43
C ILE A 112 2.79 11.24 2.86
N HIS A 113 3.47 10.26 3.45
CA HIS A 113 4.90 10.37 3.78
C HIS A 113 5.68 10.86 2.54
N PRO A 114 6.55 11.87 2.64
CA PRO A 114 7.17 12.51 1.48
C PRO A 114 7.87 11.52 0.55
N ASP A 115 8.67 10.58 1.08
CA ASP A 115 9.39 9.61 0.26
C ASP A 115 8.44 8.58 -0.38
N VAL A 116 7.36 8.21 0.30
CA VAL A 116 6.32 7.32 -0.27
C VAL A 116 5.62 8.01 -1.43
N LYS A 117 5.25 9.29 -1.26
CA LYS A 117 4.66 10.09 -2.34
C LYS A 117 5.61 10.21 -3.52
N LYS A 118 6.88 10.51 -3.26
CA LYS A 118 7.94 10.60 -4.28
C LYS A 118 8.09 9.28 -5.03
N LEU A 119 8.09 8.16 -4.32
CA LEU A 119 8.15 6.81 -4.91
C LEU A 119 6.96 6.55 -5.85
N ILE A 120 5.73 6.74 -5.38
CA ILE A 120 4.52 6.52 -6.20
C ILE A 120 4.54 7.39 -7.45
N LEU A 121 4.89 8.68 -7.31
CA LEU A 121 4.99 9.60 -8.43
C LEU A 121 6.07 9.20 -9.44
N HIS A 122 7.21 8.71 -8.98
CA HIS A 122 8.28 8.22 -9.86
C HIS A 122 7.80 7.09 -10.77
N PHE A 123 7.15 6.06 -10.22
CA PHE A 123 6.62 4.95 -11.02
C PHE A 123 5.51 5.42 -11.98
N PHE A 124 4.62 6.28 -11.52
CA PHE A 124 3.56 6.84 -12.34
C PHE A 124 4.09 7.67 -13.51
N ASP A 125 5.00 8.61 -13.24
CA ASP A 125 5.56 9.52 -14.26
C ASP A 125 6.37 8.74 -15.33
N LEU A 126 7.03 7.64 -14.95
CA LEU A 126 7.73 6.73 -15.87
C LEU A 126 6.80 5.67 -16.51
N LYS A 127 5.50 5.73 -16.26
CA LYS A 127 4.51 4.76 -16.76
C LYS A 127 4.85 3.31 -16.39
N LYS A 128 5.50 3.10 -15.25
CA LYS A 128 5.75 1.78 -14.67
C LYS A 128 4.52 1.32 -13.87
N PRO A 129 4.15 0.03 -13.91
CA PRO A 129 2.98 -0.46 -13.19
C PRO A 129 3.07 -0.26 -11.67
N ILE A 130 1.95 0.12 -11.07
CA ILE A 130 1.77 0.20 -9.62
C ILE A 130 0.65 -0.78 -9.24
N LEU A 131 0.97 -1.74 -8.36
CA LEU A 131 0.01 -2.66 -7.78
C LEU A 131 -0.26 -2.23 -6.34
N SER A 132 -1.53 -2.08 -5.99
CA SER A 132 -1.96 -1.66 -4.65
C SER A 132 -3.04 -2.59 -4.13
N LEU A 133 -2.84 -3.16 -2.95
CA LEU A 133 -3.71 -4.16 -2.36
C LEU A 133 -4.44 -3.60 -1.13
N CYS A 134 -5.63 -4.14 -0.84
CA CYS A 134 -6.42 -3.83 0.35
C CYS A 134 -6.67 -2.32 0.52
N VAL A 135 -6.06 -1.67 1.51
CA VAL A 135 -6.20 -0.23 1.77
C VAL A 135 -5.21 0.64 0.97
N SER A 136 -4.19 0.06 0.37
CA SER A 136 -3.15 0.81 -0.37
C SER A 136 -3.66 1.65 -1.55
N PRO A 137 -4.79 1.33 -2.22
CA PRO A 137 -5.36 2.21 -3.23
C PRO A 137 -5.63 3.64 -2.73
N THR A 138 -5.87 3.83 -1.44
CA THR A 138 -6.11 5.16 -0.85
C THR A 138 -4.89 6.08 -0.96
N ILE A 139 -3.69 5.57 -0.65
CA ILE A 139 -2.45 6.36 -0.75
C ILE A 139 -2.00 6.56 -2.18
N VAL A 140 -2.31 5.61 -3.08
CA VAL A 140 -2.08 5.77 -4.53
C VAL A 140 -2.99 6.87 -5.06
N ALA A 141 -4.29 6.84 -4.78
CA ALA A 141 -5.24 7.89 -5.15
C ALA A 141 -4.80 9.26 -4.66
N LYS A 142 -4.47 9.38 -3.37
CA LYS A 142 -4.04 10.64 -2.78
C LYS A 142 -2.73 11.16 -3.36
N SER A 143 -1.80 10.28 -3.71
CA SER A 143 -0.53 10.68 -4.33
C SER A 143 -0.72 11.15 -5.77
N LEU A 144 -1.70 10.61 -6.48
CA LEU A 144 -1.97 10.89 -7.89
C LEU A 144 -3.07 11.93 -8.13
N ILE A 145 -3.64 12.51 -7.07
CA ILE A 145 -4.64 13.58 -7.18
C ILE A 145 -4.08 14.71 -8.05
N ASN A 146 -4.89 15.20 -8.99
CA ASN A 146 -4.50 16.20 -10.00
C ASN A 146 -3.47 15.75 -11.05
N LYS A 147 -3.00 14.50 -11.02
CA LYS A 147 -2.07 13.93 -12.02
C LYS A 147 -2.74 12.84 -12.87
N ALA A 148 -3.35 11.85 -12.24
CA ALA A 148 -4.07 10.80 -12.95
C ALA A 148 -5.45 11.30 -13.38
N LYS A 149 -5.77 11.13 -14.67
CA LYS A 149 -7.11 11.42 -15.19
C LYS A 149 -7.93 10.14 -15.28
N ASP A 150 -9.18 10.21 -14.79
CA ASP A 150 -10.12 9.07 -14.80
C ASP A 150 -9.53 7.81 -14.11
N LEU A 151 -8.79 8.00 -13.01
CA LEU A 151 -8.18 6.90 -12.27
C LEU A 151 -9.23 5.91 -11.82
N LYS A 152 -9.03 4.62 -12.15
CA LYS A 152 -9.91 3.52 -11.76
C LYS A 152 -9.24 2.68 -10.69
N LEU A 153 -9.92 2.51 -9.55
CA LEU A 153 -9.43 1.67 -8.46
C LEU A 153 -10.56 0.84 -7.87
N THR A 154 -10.22 -0.32 -7.35
CA THR A 154 -11.09 -1.05 -6.41
C THR A 154 -10.52 -0.96 -5.00
N ILE A 155 -11.41 -1.00 -4.03
CA ILE A 155 -11.12 -1.20 -2.61
C ILE A 155 -12.05 -2.27 -2.05
N GLY A 156 -12.63 -3.07 -2.95
CA GLY A 156 -13.60 -4.09 -2.67
C GLY A 156 -14.98 -3.78 -3.25
N SER A 157 -15.96 -4.59 -2.90
CA SER A 157 -17.32 -4.49 -3.41
C SER A 157 -18.33 -4.24 -2.28
N THR A 158 -19.25 -3.31 -2.50
CA THR A 158 -20.40 -3.07 -1.63
C THR A 158 -21.50 -4.14 -1.78
N GLN A 159 -21.35 -5.04 -2.75
CA GLN A 159 -22.31 -6.11 -3.03
C GLN A 159 -22.05 -7.41 -2.22
N HIS A 160 -20.94 -7.45 -1.49
CA HIS A 160 -20.54 -8.59 -0.69
C HIS A 160 -20.33 -8.18 0.78
N VAL A 161 -20.52 -9.14 1.68
CA VAL A 161 -20.25 -8.94 3.10
C VAL A 161 -18.74 -8.68 3.30
N SER A 162 -18.42 -7.66 4.06
CA SER A 162 -17.05 -7.29 4.41
C SER A 162 -17.00 -6.90 5.89
N GLU A 163 -15.88 -7.17 6.55
CA GLU A 163 -15.58 -6.68 7.90
C GLU A 163 -15.30 -5.17 7.91
N TYR A 164 -15.03 -4.59 6.72
CA TYR A 164 -14.73 -3.18 6.55
C TYR A 164 -15.88 -2.44 5.90
N ASN A 165 -16.05 -1.16 6.22
CA ASN A 165 -17.06 -0.30 5.57
C ASN A 165 -16.60 0.14 4.18
N ILE A 166 -16.71 -0.76 3.20
CA ILE A 166 -16.30 -0.52 1.80
C ILE A 166 -17.00 0.72 1.21
N SER A 167 -18.25 0.98 1.61
CA SER A 167 -19.02 2.13 1.15
C SER A 167 -18.37 3.48 1.51
N GLU A 168 -17.86 3.61 2.74
CA GLU A 168 -17.15 4.80 3.19
C GLU A 168 -15.85 5.01 2.42
N PHE A 169 -15.05 3.95 2.28
CA PHE A 169 -13.82 4.02 1.48
C PHE A 169 -14.09 4.43 0.03
N GLN A 170 -15.11 3.85 -0.60
CA GLN A 170 -15.48 4.23 -1.98
C GLN A 170 -15.93 5.70 -2.05
N THR A 171 -16.67 6.18 -1.05
CA THR A 171 -17.11 7.57 -0.98
C THR A 171 -15.91 8.51 -0.86
N ALA A 172 -14.96 8.20 0.02
CA ALA A 172 -13.73 8.96 0.18
C ALA A 172 -12.88 8.99 -1.11
N LEU A 173 -12.75 7.84 -1.80
CA LEU A 173 -12.05 7.78 -3.09
C LEU A 173 -12.74 8.63 -4.17
N LYS A 174 -14.07 8.62 -4.23
CA LYS A 174 -14.84 9.46 -5.18
C LYS A 174 -14.64 10.96 -4.94
N GLN A 175 -14.46 11.39 -3.69
CA GLN A 175 -14.12 12.79 -3.37
C GLN A 175 -12.74 13.20 -3.89
N MET A 176 -11.89 12.23 -4.24
CA MET A 176 -10.58 12.45 -4.88
C MET A 176 -10.62 12.21 -6.39
N ASP A 177 -11.80 12.29 -7.03
CA ASP A 177 -12.02 12.07 -8.47
C ASP A 177 -11.61 10.66 -8.95
N VAL A 178 -11.71 9.65 -8.07
CA VAL A 178 -11.44 8.26 -8.43
C VAL A 178 -12.73 7.55 -8.88
N ASN A 179 -12.68 6.88 -10.01
CA ASN A 179 -13.72 5.96 -10.46
C ASN A 179 -13.61 4.63 -9.71
N THR A 180 -14.40 4.44 -8.67
CA THR A 180 -14.38 3.22 -7.87
C THR A 180 -15.09 2.08 -8.61
N ILE A 181 -14.42 0.93 -8.71
CA ILE A 181 -14.94 -0.27 -9.37
C ILE A 181 -15.25 -1.32 -8.29
N ASN A 182 -16.45 -1.88 -8.30
CA ASN A 182 -16.79 -3.03 -7.47
C ASN A 182 -16.13 -4.28 -8.05
N CYS A 183 -15.17 -4.84 -7.31
CA CYS A 183 -14.55 -6.13 -7.63
C CYS A 183 -14.80 -7.11 -6.49
N SER A 184 -15.16 -8.32 -6.83
CA SER A 184 -15.23 -9.43 -5.86
C SER A 184 -13.81 -9.83 -5.42
N ILE A 185 -13.70 -10.70 -4.42
CA ILE A 185 -12.42 -11.24 -3.94
C ILE A 185 -11.63 -12.05 -4.99
N LYS A 186 -12.24 -12.36 -6.14
CA LYS A 186 -11.62 -13.10 -7.26
C LYS A 186 -11.28 -12.21 -8.45
N GLU A 187 -11.54 -10.91 -8.33
CA GLU A 187 -11.36 -9.96 -9.42
C GLU A 187 -10.38 -8.87 -9.03
N VAL A 188 -9.79 -8.26 -10.03
CA VAL A 188 -8.88 -7.11 -9.89
C VAL A 188 -9.33 -5.98 -10.80
N CYS A 189 -9.15 -4.75 -10.37
CA CYS A 189 -9.33 -3.59 -11.22
C CYS A 189 -8.00 -3.28 -11.94
N VAL A 190 -8.01 -3.28 -13.27
CA VAL A 190 -6.84 -2.95 -14.08
C VAL A 190 -7.09 -1.63 -14.82
N ASP A 191 -6.49 -0.57 -14.34
CA ASP A 191 -6.46 0.72 -15.05
C ASP A 191 -5.27 0.75 -16.02
N LYS A 192 -5.53 0.34 -17.26
CA LYS A 192 -4.50 0.30 -18.32
C LYS A 192 -3.98 1.69 -18.68
N LYS A 193 -4.82 2.74 -18.58
CA LYS A 193 -4.48 4.13 -18.91
C LYS A 193 -3.43 4.67 -17.93
N ASN A 194 -3.71 4.51 -16.64
CA ASN A 194 -2.86 4.99 -15.56
C ASN A 194 -1.83 3.95 -15.08
N ARG A 195 -1.88 2.71 -15.62
CA ARG A 195 -1.03 1.58 -15.22
C ARG A 195 -1.08 1.26 -13.72
N VAL A 196 -2.27 1.34 -13.16
CA VAL A 196 -2.53 0.98 -11.77
C VAL A 196 -3.40 -0.27 -11.72
N ILE A 197 -3.05 -1.19 -10.83
CA ILE A 197 -3.80 -2.42 -10.55
C ILE A 197 -4.16 -2.41 -9.05
N SER A 198 -5.42 -2.69 -8.76
CA SER A 198 -5.90 -2.77 -7.36
C SER A 198 -6.89 -3.91 -7.18
#